data_063255388ba0a1bad074217e8a4b0bdc
#
_entry.id   063255388ba0a1bad074217e8a4b0bdc
#
_cell.length_a   1.000
_cell.length_b   1.000
_cell.length_c   1.000
_cell.angle_alpha   90.00
_cell.angle_beta   90.00
_cell.angle_gamma   90.00
#
_symmetry.space_group_name_H-M   'P 1'
#
loop_
_entity.id
_entity.type
_entity.pdbx_description
1 polymer ?
#
loop_
_entity_poly.entity_id
_entity_poly.type
_entity_poly.pdbx_seq_one_letter_code
_entity_poly.pdbx_strand_id
1 'polypeptide(L)'
;VARFLGSPPMNFIPLRLQRREGRLLALLDSGQARCEVPLGMGGAGLEDRDVVLGLRPEQFSLAPAAANGLPRLRAEVQLCEPTGPDLLVFVMLNQVKVCCRLPPEVPVRPGGNVNLQFDPARVLLFDAASGERLTVTGGLGAGKVTRLKGR
;
A
#
# COMPACT_ATOMS: atom_id res chain seq x y z
N VAL A 1 -11.86 4.62 -22.00
CA VAL A 1 -11.75 4.50 -20.56
C VAL A 1 -11.82 3.05 -20.16
N ALA A 2 -10.84 2.63 -19.40
CA ALA A 2 -10.83 1.26 -18.93
C ALA A 2 -11.97 1.01 -17.95
N ARG A 3 -12.60 -0.12 -18.12
CA ARG A 3 -13.65 -0.54 -17.21
C ARG A 3 -13.23 -1.82 -16.55
N PHE A 4 -13.51 -1.92 -15.27
CA PHE A 4 -13.21 -3.13 -14.53
C PHE A 4 -14.41 -4.06 -14.58
N LEU A 5 -14.19 -5.24 -15.08
CA LEU A 5 -15.20 -6.29 -15.07
C LEU A 5 -14.89 -7.20 -13.91
N GLY A 6 -15.40 -6.83 -12.74
CA GLY A 6 -15.07 -7.52 -11.52
C GLY A 6 -14.08 -6.72 -10.71
N SER A 7 -13.24 -7.41 -9.95
CA SER A 7 -12.29 -6.74 -9.08
C SER A 7 -11.16 -6.11 -9.87
N PRO A 8 -10.77 -4.87 -9.54
CA PRO A 8 -9.58 -4.28 -10.13
C PRO A 8 -8.34 -5.09 -9.77
N PRO A 9 -7.29 -4.99 -10.57
CA PRO A 9 -6.06 -5.70 -10.28
C PRO A 9 -5.37 -5.15 -9.05
N MET A 10 -4.41 -5.91 -8.54
CA MET A 10 -3.58 -5.47 -7.43
C MET A 10 -2.85 -4.18 -7.80
N ASN A 11 -2.74 -3.29 -6.82
CA ASN A 11 -1.94 -2.09 -6.99
C ASN A 11 -0.47 -2.42 -6.79
N PHE A 12 0.38 -1.87 -7.65
CA PHE A 12 1.83 -2.03 -7.54
C PHE A 12 2.44 -0.65 -7.37
N ILE A 13 3.07 -0.43 -6.21
CA ILE A 13 3.57 0.87 -5.83
C ILE A 13 5.09 0.81 -5.71
N PRO A 14 5.84 1.50 -6.60
CA PRO A 14 7.29 1.49 -6.53
C PRO A 14 7.79 2.34 -5.37
N LEU A 15 8.79 1.86 -4.67
CA LEU A 15 9.40 2.62 -3.60
C LEU A 15 10.78 2.07 -3.29
N ARG A 16 11.52 2.80 -2.46
CA ARG A 16 12.82 2.36 -1.98
C ARG A 16 12.69 2.08 -0.49
N LEU A 17 13.18 0.93 -0.07
CA LEU A 17 13.12 0.55 1.33
C LEU A 17 14.18 1.30 2.13
N GLN A 18 13.85 1.61 3.37
CA GLN A 18 14.75 2.27 4.30
C GLN A 18 14.81 1.47 5.57
N ARG A 19 15.90 1.61 6.31
CA ARG A 19 16.00 1.00 7.63
C ARG A 19 16.25 2.10 8.65
N ARG A 20 15.44 2.10 9.69
CA ARG A 20 15.56 3.07 10.76
C ARG A 20 15.39 2.35 12.08
N GLU A 21 16.41 2.46 12.95
CA GLU A 21 16.39 1.83 14.27
C GLU A 21 16.09 0.33 14.16
N GLY A 22 16.74 -0.31 13.19
CA GLY A 22 16.56 -1.74 12.98
C GLY A 22 15.33 -2.15 12.23
N ARG A 23 14.40 -1.22 11.99
CA ARG A 23 13.15 -1.51 11.31
C ARG A 23 13.25 -1.22 9.83
N LEU A 24 12.75 -2.16 9.05
CA LEU A 24 12.62 -1.97 7.61
C LEU A 24 11.33 -1.20 7.36
N LEU A 25 11.43 -0.11 6.62
CA LEU A 25 10.31 0.79 6.39
C LEU A 25 10.09 1.02 4.91
N ALA A 26 8.81 1.07 4.52
CA ALA A 26 8.39 1.53 3.21
C ALA A 26 7.75 2.91 3.39
N LEU A 27 8.15 3.88 2.58
CA LEU A 27 7.60 5.21 2.69
C LEU A 27 6.61 5.44 1.55
N LEU A 28 5.37 5.75 1.92
CA LEU A 28 4.32 6.10 0.96
C LEU A 28 4.09 7.60 1.02
N ASP A 29 3.93 8.20 -0.14
CA ASP A 29 3.78 9.64 -0.28
C ASP A 29 2.60 9.92 -1.21
N SER A 30 1.57 10.58 -0.67
CA SER A 30 0.37 10.91 -1.44
C SER A 30 0.43 12.31 -2.04
N GLY A 31 1.53 13.02 -1.82
CA GLY A 31 1.61 14.43 -2.20
C GLY A 31 1.10 15.36 -1.12
N GLN A 32 0.20 14.89 -0.28
CA GLN A 32 -0.33 15.67 0.84
C GLN A 32 0.23 15.19 2.16
N ALA A 33 0.63 13.92 2.24
CA ALA A 33 1.07 13.32 3.48
C ALA A 33 2.04 12.20 3.17
N ARG A 34 2.82 11.83 4.17
CA ARG A 34 3.73 10.69 4.09
C ARG A 34 3.39 9.71 5.17
N CYS A 35 3.59 8.43 4.88
CA CYS A 35 3.27 7.37 5.79
C CYS A 35 4.41 6.36 5.80
N GLU A 36 4.95 6.08 6.98
CA GLU A 36 5.96 5.04 7.14
C GLU A 36 5.27 3.74 7.43
N VAL A 37 5.51 2.75 6.59
CA VAL A 37 4.90 1.43 6.72
C VAL A 37 5.95 0.48 7.25
N PRO A 38 5.81 0.03 8.52
CA PRO A 38 6.80 -0.89 9.08
C PRO A 38 6.63 -2.28 8.47
N LEU A 39 7.75 -2.85 8.04
CA LEU A 39 7.74 -4.18 7.45
C LEU A 39 8.44 -5.21 8.33
N GLY A 40 8.87 -4.80 9.53
CA GLY A 40 9.47 -5.70 10.49
C GLY A 40 10.95 -5.45 10.68
N MET A 41 11.57 -6.27 11.51
CA MET A 41 12.98 -6.15 11.86
C MET A 41 13.87 -6.99 10.95
N GLY A 42 13.28 -7.85 10.15
CA GLY A 42 14.04 -8.70 9.26
C GLY A 42 14.45 -7.98 8.00
N GLY A 43 14.77 -8.75 6.97
CA GLY A 43 15.08 -8.19 5.66
C GLY A 43 16.47 -7.63 5.57
N ALA A 44 17.45 -8.26 6.21
CA ALA A 44 18.83 -7.82 6.11
C ALA A 44 19.26 -7.71 4.66
N GLY A 45 19.89 -6.59 4.30
CA GLY A 45 20.34 -6.37 2.94
C GLY A 45 19.28 -5.77 2.01
N LEU A 46 18.08 -5.51 2.51
CA LEU A 46 17.03 -4.92 1.66
C LEU A 46 16.97 -3.40 1.76
N GLU A 47 17.66 -2.80 2.73
CA GLU A 47 17.65 -1.35 2.82
C GLU A 47 18.23 -0.72 1.57
N ASP A 48 17.66 0.43 1.19
CA ASP A 48 18.02 1.17 -0.02
C ASP A 48 17.76 0.41 -1.32
N ARG A 49 16.97 -0.65 -1.24
CA ARG A 49 16.63 -1.43 -2.41
C ARG A 49 15.35 -0.91 -3.04
N ASP A 50 15.33 -0.90 -4.36
CA ASP A 50 14.12 -0.55 -5.09
C ASP A 50 13.21 -1.76 -5.14
N VAL A 51 11.98 -1.58 -4.67
CA VAL A 51 11.00 -2.65 -4.58
C VAL A 51 9.66 -2.16 -5.07
N VAL A 52 8.74 -3.09 -5.23
CA VAL A 52 7.36 -2.79 -5.57
C VAL A 52 6.49 -3.37 -4.47
N LEU A 53 5.64 -2.52 -3.91
CA LEU A 53 4.70 -2.92 -2.88
C LEU A 53 3.39 -3.31 -3.54
N GLY A 54 2.87 -4.50 -3.22
CA GLY A 54 1.61 -4.97 -3.77
C GLY A 54 0.50 -4.87 -2.74
N LEU A 55 -0.57 -4.17 -3.10
CA LEU A 55 -1.73 -3.97 -2.25
C LEU A 55 -2.99 -4.13 -3.07
N ARG A 56 -3.90 -4.98 -2.60
CA ARG A 56 -5.17 -5.16 -3.29
C ARG A 56 -6.12 -4.03 -2.94
N PRO A 57 -7.01 -3.64 -3.85
CA PRO A 57 -7.95 -2.54 -3.56
C PRO A 57 -8.78 -2.76 -2.31
N GLU A 58 -9.19 -3.98 -2.02
CA GLU A 58 -10.02 -4.28 -0.85
C GLU A 58 -9.25 -4.26 0.46
N GLN A 59 -7.93 -4.15 0.40
CA GLN A 59 -7.12 -4.05 1.62
C GLN A 59 -7.13 -2.65 2.21
N PHE A 60 -7.57 -1.66 1.46
CA PHE A 60 -7.73 -0.31 1.97
C PHE A 60 -9.06 -0.17 2.67
N SER A 61 -9.08 0.63 3.72
CA SER A 61 -10.31 1.02 4.40
C SER A 61 -10.16 2.45 4.89
N LEU A 62 -11.26 3.04 5.33
CA LEU A 62 -11.20 4.38 5.90
C LEU A 62 -10.58 4.30 7.28
N ALA A 63 -9.64 5.22 7.54
CA ALA A 63 -9.02 5.29 8.86
C ALA A 63 -10.03 5.85 9.85
N PRO A 64 -10.21 5.21 11.01
CA PRO A 64 -11.11 5.75 12.03
C PRO A 64 -10.52 7.01 12.65
N ALA A 65 -11.37 7.79 13.34
CA ALA A 65 -10.92 9.01 13.98
C ALA A 65 -9.84 8.73 15.02
N ALA A 66 -10.01 7.65 15.79
CA ALA A 66 -9.03 7.27 16.79
C ALA A 66 -7.96 6.41 16.16
N ALA A 67 -6.71 6.60 16.58
CA ALA A 67 -5.61 5.78 16.10
C ALA A 67 -5.79 4.34 16.54
N ASN A 68 -5.48 3.40 15.67
CA ASN A 68 -5.63 1.98 15.95
C ASN A 68 -4.35 1.19 15.65
N GLY A 69 -3.23 1.88 15.50
CA GLY A 69 -1.95 1.22 15.27
C GLY A 69 -1.63 0.92 13.82
N LEU A 70 -2.60 1.03 12.93
CA LEU A 70 -2.34 0.79 11.51
C LEU A 70 -1.81 2.06 10.85
N PRO A 71 -0.96 1.91 9.84
CA PRO A 71 -0.53 3.08 9.07
C PRO A 71 -1.70 3.71 8.37
N ARG A 72 -1.75 5.03 8.39
CA ARG A 72 -2.82 5.78 7.76
C ARG A 72 -2.23 6.87 6.91
N LEU A 73 -2.94 7.21 5.85
CA LEU A 73 -2.45 8.16 4.87
C LEU A 73 -3.59 8.98 4.33
N ARG A 74 -3.43 10.29 4.38
CA ARG A 74 -4.39 11.19 3.77
C ARG A 74 -4.02 11.41 2.32
N ALA A 75 -5.01 11.30 1.44
CA ALA A 75 -4.76 11.43 0.01
C ALA A 75 -5.89 12.20 -0.65
N GLU A 76 -5.58 12.88 -1.73
CA GLU A 76 -6.59 13.55 -2.54
C GLU A 76 -7.23 12.54 -3.47
N VAL A 77 -8.56 12.60 -3.55
CA VAL A 77 -9.33 11.73 -4.42
C VAL A 77 -9.23 12.26 -5.85
N GLN A 78 -8.69 11.44 -6.74
CA GLN A 78 -8.56 11.80 -8.15
C GLN A 78 -9.83 11.49 -8.92
N LEU A 79 -10.46 10.36 -8.59
CA LEU A 79 -11.58 9.85 -9.34
C LEU A 79 -12.36 8.89 -8.45
N CYS A 80 -13.67 8.83 -8.63
CA CYS A 80 -14.54 7.86 -7.98
C CYS A 80 -15.34 7.14 -9.03
N GLU A 81 -15.54 5.84 -8.83
CA GLU A 81 -16.31 5.04 -9.75
C GLU A 81 -17.22 4.09 -8.96
N PRO A 82 -18.53 4.38 -8.91
CA PRO A 82 -19.46 3.46 -8.26
C PRO A 82 -19.59 2.17 -9.08
N THR A 83 -19.62 1.04 -8.39
CA THR A 83 -19.80 -0.25 -9.05
C THR A 83 -21.11 -0.92 -8.66
N GLY A 84 -21.91 -0.26 -7.82
CA GLY A 84 -23.08 -0.85 -7.21
C GLY A 84 -22.79 -1.28 -5.79
N PRO A 85 -22.12 -2.42 -5.58
CA PRO A 85 -21.80 -2.83 -4.21
C PRO A 85 -20.66 -2.05 -3.58
N ASP A 86 -19.80 -1.41 -4.39
CA ASP A 86 -18.61 -0.72 -3.88
C ASP A 86 -18.47 0.63 -4.52
N LEU A 87 -17.58 1.44 -3.94
CA LEU A 87 -17.09 2.66 -4.55
C LEU A 87 -15.59 2.50 -4.75
N LEU A 88 -15.15 2.58 -6.00
CA LEU A 88 -13.74 2.57 -6.31
C LEU A 88 -13.22 4.00 -6.22
N VAL A 89 -12.23 4.21 -5.38
CA VAL A 89 -11.64 5.52 -5.16
C VAL A 89 -10.19 5.48 -5.61
N PHE A 90 -9.81 6.42 -6.45
CA PHE A 90 -8.46 6.45 -7.01
C PHE A 90 -7.70 7.61 -6.41
N VAL A 91 -6.51 7.30 -5.91
CA VAL A 91 -5.60 8.28 -5.32
C VAL A 91 -4.21 8.07 -5.92
N MET A 92 -3.33 9.05 -5.71
CA MET A 92 -1.94 8.91 -6.15
C MET A 92 -1.08 8.58 -4.95
N LEU A 93 -0.29 7.51 -5.05
CA LEU A 93 0.72 7.16 -4.07
C LEU A 93 2.02 6.93 -4.81
N ASN A 94 3.09 7.58 -4.36
CA ASN A 94 4.41 7.45 -4.99
C ASN A 94 4.33 7.64 -6.49
N GLN A 95 3.47 8.60 -6.91
CA GLN A 95 3.32 9.01 -8.30
C GLN A 95 2.67 7.97 -9.20
N VAL A 96 2.01 6.97 -8.61
CA VAL A 96 1.22 6.01 -9.40
C VAL A 96 -0.22 6.06 -8.92
N LYS A 97 -1.13 5.75 -9.83
CA LYS A 97 -2.56 5.71 -9.51
C LYS A 97 -2.88 4.42 -8.78
N VAL A 98 -3.54 4.56 -7.64
CA VAL A 98 -3.88 3.44 -6.77
C VAL A 98 -5.38 3.38 -6.62
N CYS A 99 -5.93 2.19 -6.75
CA CYS A 99 -7.36 1.94 -6.62
C CYS A 99 -7.67 1.39 -5.24
N CYS A 100 -8.61 2.01 -4.55
CA CYS A 100 -9.10 1.57 -3.26
C CYS A 100 -10.57 1.19 -3.40
N ARG A 101 -10.95 0.06 -2.84
CA ARG A 101 -12.35 -0.37 -2.84
C ARG A 101 -12.95 -0.05 -1.48
N LEU A 102 -13.92 0.84 -1.47
CA LEU A 102 -14.54 1.31 -0.23
C LEU A 102 -16.03 1.02 -0.28
N PRO A 103 -16.71 1.08 0.88
CA PRO A 103 -18.16 0.93 0.90
C PRO A 103 -18.84 1.99 0.02
N PRO A 104 -19.99 1.66 -0.58
CA PRO A 104 -20.61 2.56 -1.55
C PRO A 104 -21.12 3.87 -0.95
N GLU A 105 -21.35 3.90 0.36
CA GLU A 105 -21.90 5.09 1.02
C GLU A 105 -20.84 6.06 1.49
N VAL A 106 -19.54 5.78 1.26
CA VAL A 106 -18.47 6.67 1.71
C VAL A 106 -18.63 8.03 1.04
N PRO A 107 -18.65 9.13 1.83
CA PRO A 107 -18.95 10.45 1.27
C PRO A 107 -17.68 11.13 0.75
N VAL A 108 -17.10 10.59 -0.31
CA VAL A 108 -15.92 11.19 -0.96
C VAL A 108 -16.27 11.58 -2.38
N ARG A 109 -15.51 12.51 -2.92
CA ARG A 109 -15.71 12.99 -4.29
C ARG A 109 -14.37 13.47 -4.84
N PRO A 110 -14.23 13.53 -6.16
CA PRO A 110 -12.99 14.04 -6.76
C PRO A 110 -12.65 15.42 -6.23
N GLY A 111 -11.37 15.63 -5.95
CA GLY A 111 -10.90 16.89 -5.38
C GLY A 111 -10.95 16.93 -3.87
N GLY A 112 -11.74 16.05 -3.24
CA GLY A 112 -11.77 15.96 -1.79
C GLY A 112 -10.65 15.07 -1.27
N ASN A 113 -10.64 14.89 0.04
CA ASN A 113 -9.60 14.08 0.69
C ASN A 113 -10.19 12.85 1.33
N VAL A 114 -9.38 11.82 1.45
CA VAL A 114 -9.75 10.58 2.11
C VAL A 114 -8.61 10.16 3.01
N ASN A 115 -8.95 9.65 4.19
CA ASN A 115 -7.96 9.08 5.10
C ASN A 115 -8.04 7.57 5.01
N LEU A 116 -6.98 6.97 4.49
CA LEU A 116 -6.94 5.54 4.23
C LEU A 116 -6.06 4.84 5.25
N GLN A 117 -6.34 3.58 5.48
CA GLN A 117 -5.47 2.72 6.28
C GLN A 117 -5.44 1.34 5.65
N PHE A 118 -4.44 0.57 6.03
CA PHE A 118 -4.30 -0.82 5.60
C PHE A 118 -3.42 -1.56 6.59
N ASP A 119 -3.50 -2.88 6.56
CA ASP A 119 -2.71 -3.73 7.45
C ASP A 119 -1.38 -4.05 6.77
N PRO A 120 -0.25 -3.57 7.29
CA PRO A 120 1.04 -3.82 6.64
C PRO A 120 1.44 -5.30 6.62
N ALA A 121 0.84 -6.12 7.46
CA ALA A 121 1.14 -7.56 7.44
C ALA A 121 0.60 -8.24 6.19
N ARG A 122 -0.29 -7.59 5.46
CA ARG A 122 -0.93 -8.18 4.28
C ARG A 122 -0.36 -7.67 2.97
N VAL A 123 0.60 -6.76 3.01
CA VAL A 123 1.20 -6.27 1.77
C VAL A 123 2.17 -7.29 1.22
N LEU A 124 2.33 -7.28 -0.09
CA LEU A 124 3.31 -8.10 -0.77
C LEU A 124 4.47 -7.23 -1.20
N LEU A 125 5.64 -7.82 -1.27
CA LEU A 125 6.85 -7.10 -1.61
C LEU A 125 7.55 -7.82 -2.76
N PHE A 126 7.91 -7.07 -3.80
CA PHE A 126 8.56 -7.63 -4.98
C PHE A 126 9.85 -6.87 -5.25
N ASP A 127 10.86 -7.59 -5.73
CA ASP A 127 12.08 -6.95 -6.18
C ASP A 127 11.78 -6.20 -7.48
N ALA A 128 12.18 -4.93 -7.54
CA ALA A 128 11.83 -4.11 -8.69
C ALA A 128 12.53 -4.56 -9.97
N ALA A 129 13.75 -5.09 -9.85
CA ALA A 129 14.52 -5.48 -11.02
C ALA A 129 14.10 -6.85 -11.55
N SER A 130 13.89 -7.82 -10.67
CA SER A 130 13.63 -9.20 -11.09
C SER A 130 12.14 -9.56 -11.08
N GLY A 131 11.33 -8.83 -10.32
CA GLY A 131 9.94 -9.18 -10.12
C GLY A 131 9.72 -10.31 -9.13
N GLU A 132 10.79 -10.82 -8.53
CA GLU A 132 10.67 -11.89 -7.56
C GLU A 132 9.98 -11.39 -6.30
N ARG A 133 9.15 -12.25 -5.73
CA ARG A 133 8.52 -11.92 -4.46
C ARG A 133 9.54 -12.02 -3.34
N LEU A 134 9.54 -11.00 -2.48
CA LEU A 134 10.40 -10.97 -1.31
C LEU A 134 9.55 -11.19 -0.07
N THR A 135 10.04 -11.97 0.86
CA THR A 135 9.34 -12.22 2.11
C THR A 135 10.22 -11.74 3.26
N VAL A 136 9.65 -10.87 4.10
CA VAL A 136 10.31 -10.43 5.31
C VAL A 136 9.70 -11.23 6.44
N THR A 137 10.52 -12.03 7.10
CA THR A 137 10.07 -12.89 8.19
C THR A 137 10.58 -12.35 9.50
N GLY A 138 10.01 -12.84 10.59
CA GLY A 138 10.42 -12.41 11.92
C GLY A 138 9.62 -11.28 12.49
N GLY A 139 8.80 -10.63 11.68
CA GLY A 139 7.92 -9.57 12.16
C GLY A 139 8.67 -8.54 13.00
N LEU A 140 8.33 -8.45 14.26
CA LEU A 140 8.94 -7.49 15.17
C LEU A 140 10.30 -7.93 15.65
N GLY A 141 10.63 -9.21 15.54
CA GLY A 141 11.91 -9.72 15.95
C GLY A 141 12.89 -9.78 14.82
N ALA A 142 14.01 -10.43 15.07
CA ALA A 142 14.96 -10.69 14.03
C ALA A 142 14.34 -11.64 13.02
N GLY A 143 14.61 -11.40 11.77
CA GLY A 143 14.07 -12.22 10.72
C GLY A 143 15.04 -12.30 9.57
N LYS A 144 14.64 -13.01 8.56
CA LYS A 144 15.44 -13.13 7.37
C LYS A 144 14.57 -12.95 6.15
N VAL A 145 15.21 -12.65 5.04
CA VAL A 145 14.53 -12.50 3.77
C VAL A 145 14.54 -13.82 3.06
N THR A 146 13.39 -14.21 2.55
CA THR A 146 13.28 -15.37 1.67
C THR A 146 12.84 -14.89 0.31
N ARG A 147 13.60 -15.23 -0.70
CA ARG A 147 13.31 -14.83 -2.07
C ARG A 147 12.61 -15.98 -2.76
N LEU A 148 11.41 -15.73 -3.24
CA LEU A 148 10.61 -16.72 -3.93
C LEU A 148 10.77 -16.52 -5.43
N LYS A 149 10.94 -17.62 -6.13
CA LYS A 149 11.05 -17.53 -7.57
C LYS A 149 9.71 -17.31 -8.20
N GLY A 150 9.75 -16.50 -9.09
CA GLY A 150 8.80 -16.20 -9.87
C GLY A 150 7.58 -16.46 -10.08
N ARG A 151 7.01 -16.39 -10.60
CA ARG A 151 6.07 -16.58 -10.95
C ARG A 151 5.47 -15.89 -10.93
#